data_0ef878a0e5723704089bb7237b896139
#
_entry.id   0ef878a0e5723704089bb7237b896139
#
_cell.length_a   1.000
_cell.length_b   1.000
_cell.length_c   1.000
_cell.angle_alpha   90.00
_cell.angle_beta   90.00
_cell.angle_gamma   90.00
#
_symmetry.space_group_name_H-M   'P 1'
#
loop_
_entity.id
_entity.type
_entity.pdbx_description
1 polymer ?
#
loop_
_entity_poly.entity_id
_entity_poly.type
_entity_poly.pdbx_seq_one_letter_code
_entity_poly.pdbx_strand_id
1 'polypeptide(L)'
;ATPFALEIMQYMNTACKKWKEEHNIDFSLYGTPLESTTYKFAKCLQKRFGKIKGVTDKNYITNSYHIHVTEHINAFDKLKFEAQFQHLSPGGAISYVEVPNMQQNLEAVLQVMRFIYDNIIYAELNTKSDYCQVCGWDGEIEIVEQDGKLIWRCPKCGNTDQDKMNVARRTC
;
A
#
# COMPACT_ATOMS: atom_id res chain seq x y z
N ALA A 1 4.32 7.87 16.50
CA ALA A 1 3.05 7.56 15.81
C ALA A 1 2.64 6.09 15.96
N THR A 2 3.56 5.16 15.80
CA THR A 2 3.28 3.71 15.88
C THR A 2 2.67 3.25 17.22
N PRO A 3 3.16 3.67 18.42
CA PRO A 3 2.57 3.26 19.69
C PRO A 3 1.11 3.67 19.81
N PHE A 4 0.76 4.88 19.40
CA PHE A 4 -0.62 5.38 19.43
C PHE A 4 -1.53 4.60 18.46
N ALA A 5 -1.06 4.26 17.27
CA ALA A 5 -1.83 3.47 16.31
C ALA A 5 -2.08 2.04 16.83
N LEU A 6 -1.09 1.42 17.47
CA LEU A 6 -1.25 0.11 18.11
C LEU A 6 -2.25 0.17 19.27
N GLU A 7 -2.20 1.20 20.09
CA GLU A 7 -3.16 1.42 21.18
C GLU A 7 -4.61 1.52 20.66
N ILE A 8 -4.82 2.29 19.58
CA ILE A 8 -6.14 2.38 18.94
C ILE A 8 -6.63 0.99 18.50
N MET A 9 -5.80 0.20 17.81
CA MET A 9 -6.20 -1.13 17.35
C MET A 9 -6.44 -2.11 18.50
N GLN A 10 -5.67 -2.03 19.56
CA GLN A 10 -5.88 -2.83 20.76
C GLN A 10 -7.20 -2.47 21.46
N TYR A 11 -7.51 -1.17 21.56
CA TYR A 11 -8.78 -0.70 22.08
C TYR A 11 -9.97 -1.22 21.25
N MET A 12 -9.87 -1.13 19.91
CA MET A 12 -10.92 -1.64 19.02
C MET A 12 -11.11 -3.15 19.16
N ASN A 13 -10.03 -3.93 19.28
CA ASN A 13 -10.13 -5.37 19.55
C ASN A 13 -10.80 -5.68 20.88
N THR A 14 -10.52 -4.89 21.91
CA THR A 14 -11.17 -5.01 23.22
C THR A 14 -12.67 -4.72 23.12
N ALA A 15 -13.06 -3.71 22.35
CA ALA A 15 -14.46 -3.41 22.07
C ALA A 15 -15.16 -4.56 21.34
N CYS A 16 -14.51 -5.14 20.31
CA CYS A 16 -15.04 -6.30 19.61
C CYS A 16 -15.28 -7.51 20.54
N LYS A 17 -14.36 -7.79 21.44
CA LYS A 17 -14.53 -8.87 22.45
C LYS A 17 -15.72 -8.60 23.36
N LYS A 18 -15.85 -7.38 23.87
CA LYS A 18 -16.98 -6.97 24.71
C LYS A 18 -18.32 -7.14 23.98
N TRP A 19 -18.42 -6.70 22.73
CA TRP A 19 -19.63 -6.86 21.92
C TRP A 19 -19.97 -8.31 21.63
N LYS A 20 -18.97 -9.18 21.43
CA LYS A 20 -19.16 -10.62 21.30
C LYS A 20 -19.84 -11.19 22.55
N GLU A 21 -19.39 -10.83 23.74
CA GLU A 21 -19.97 -11.29 25.02
C GLU A 21 -21.39 -10.75 25.21
N GLU A 22 -21.64 -9.49 24.87
CA GLU A 22 -22.94 -8.82 25.04
C GLU A 22 -24.00 -9.34 24.06
N HIS A 23 -23.61 -9.63 22.82
CA HIS A 23 -24.56 -9.93 21.73
C HIS A 23 -24.53 -11.38 21.25
N ASN A 24 -23.58 -12.19 21.75
CA ASN A 24 -23.34 -13.56 21.27
C ASN A 24 -23.14 -13.64 19.73
N ILE A 25 -22.44 -12.64 19.18
CA ILE A 25 -22.08 -12.51 17.77
C ILE A 25 -20.58 -12.20 17.69
N ASP A 26 -19.88 -12.85 16.77
CA ASP A 26 -18.47 -12.59 16.54
C ASP A 26 -18.24 -11.25 15.82
N PHE A 27 -17.35 -10.44 16.36
CA PHE A 27 -16.86 -9.19 15.77
C PHE A 27 -15.35 -9.28 15.60
N SER A 28 -14.83 -8.75 14.50
CA SER A 28 -13.39 -8.70 14.26
C SER A 28 -12.99 -7.45 13.49
N LEU A 29 -11.76 -7.01 13.70
CA LEU A 29 -11.17 -5.94 12.90
C LEU A 29 -10.72 -6.48 11.57
N TYR A 30 -10.93 -5.68 10.53
CA TYR A 30 -10.51 -5.96 9.17
C TYR A 30 -9.72 -4.78 8.60
N GLY A 31 -8.50 -5.04 8.12
CA GLY A 31 -7.66 -4.06 7.39
C GLY A 31 -8.13 -3.94 5.94
N THR A 32 -9.12 -3.10 5.68
CA THR A 32 -9.79 -2.97 4.38
C THR A 32 -8.89 -2.34 3.31
N PRO A 33 -8.65 -3.00 2.18
CA PRO A 33 -8.03 -2.38 1.00
C PRO A 33 -9.09 -1.59 0.20
N LEU A 34 -9.23 -0.28 0.47
CA LEU A 34 -10.16 0.62 -0.22
C LEU A 34 -9.41 1.60 -1.11
N GLU A 35 -9.06 1.17 -2.30
CA GLU A 35 -8.21 1.93 -3.23
C GLU A 35 -8.92 3.18 -3.78
N SER A 36 -10.15 3.06 -4.24
CA SER A 36 -10.88 4.14 -4.94
C SER A 36 -11.22 5.35 -4.07
N THR A 37 -11.24 5.19 -2.76
CA THR A 37 -11.63 6.25 -1.82
C THR A 37 -10.46 7.05 -1.26
N THR A 38 -9.23 6.56 -1.38
CA THR A 38 -8.03 7.18 -0.79
C THR A 38 -7.78 8.61 -1.27
N TYR A 39 -7.94 8.85 -2.57
CA TYR A 39 -7.85 10.20 -3.16
C TYR A 39 -8.97 11.11 -2.67
N LYS A 40 -10.21 10.63 -2.67
CA LYS A 40 -11.39 11.38 -2.22
C LYS A 40 -11.24 11.79 -0.76
N PHE A 41 -10.82 10.90 0.11
CA PHE A 41 -10.57 11.22 1.51
C PHE A 41 -9.48 12.26 1.68
N ALA A 42 -8.36 12.14 0.96
CA ALA A 42 -7.30 13.14 0.99
C ALA A 42 -7.82 14.54 0.61
N LYS A 43 -8.61 14.64 -0.45
CA LYS A 43 -9.22 15.92 -0.86
C LYS A 43 -10.21 16.46 0.17
N CYS A 44 -11.03 15.61 0.78
CA CYS A 44 -11.94 16.01 1.85
C CYS A 44 -11.19 16.52 3.09
N LEU A 45 -10.11 15.85 3.48
CA LEU A 45 -9.27 16.28 4.61
C LEU A 45 -8.61 17.62 4.31
N GLN A 46 -8.04 17.80 3.10
CA GLN A 46 -7.44 19.07 2.70
C GLN A 46 -8.45 20.22 2.65
N LYS A 47 -9.69 19.94 2.18
CA LYS A 47 -10.77 20.94 2.16
C LYS A 47 -11.17 21.36 3.58
N ARG A 48 -11.20 20.42 4.52
CA ARG A 48 -11.67 20.66 5.89
C ARG A 48 -10.60 21.26 6.80
N PHE A 49 -9.36 20.80 6.68
CA PHE A 49 -8.27 21.11 7.62
C PHE A 49 -7.10 21.86 6.98
N GLY A 50 -7.13 22.08 5.67
CA GLY A 50 -5.99 22.62 4.92
C GLY A 50 -4.89 21.57 4.70
N LYS A 51 -3.79 21.99 4.08
CA LYS A 51 -2.60 21.16 3.88
C LYS A 51 -1.69 21.25 5.09
N ILE A 52 -1.64 20.20 5.88
CA ILE A 52 -0.78 20.07 7.07
C ILE A 52 0.32 19.08 6.73
N LYS A 53 1.60 19.54 6.82
CA LYS A 53 2.78 18.73 6.48
C LYS A 53 2.81 17.42 7.28
N GLY A 54 2.97 16.30 6.58
CA GLY A 54 3.01 14.95 7.17
C GLY A 54 1.65 14.41 7.61
N VAL A 55 0.55 15.15 7.39
CA VAL A 55 -0.80 14.73 7.80
C VAL A 55 -1.78 14.76 6.62
N THR A 56 -1.97 15.92 5.99
CA THR A 56 -2.94 16.10 4.89
C THR A 56 -2.31 16.62 3.61
N ASP A 57 -0.99 16.66 3.51
CA ASP A 57 -0.23 17.24 2.40
C ASP A 57 -0.14 16.33 1.17
N LYS A 58 -0.43 15.05 1.30
CA LYS A 58 -0.38 14.08 0.20
C LYS A 58 -1.70 14.05 -0.59
N ASN A 59 -1.63 13.67 -1.86
CA ASN A 59 -2.79 13.64 -2.75
C ASN A 59 -3.73 12.46 -2.51
N TYR A 60 -3.26 11.44 -1.79
CA TYR A 60 -4.06 10.30 -1.36
C TYR A 60 -3.56 9.81 0.00
N ILE A 61 -4.42 9.14 0.74
CA ILE A 61 -4.08 8.50 2.00
C ILE A 61 -3.77 7.02 1.75
N THR A 62 -3.09 6.39 2.68
CA THR A 62 -2.90 4.94 2.66
C THR A 62 -4.16 4.21 3.14
N ASN A 63 -4.31 2.97 2.72
CA ASN A 63 -5.28 2.06 3.31
C ASN A 63 -4.80 1.58 4.68
N SER A 64 -5.72 1.47 5.63
CA SER A 64 -5.43 0.91 6.96
C SER A 64 -4.14 1.49 7.58
N TYR A 65 -3.20 0.62 7.87
CA TYR A 65 -1.92 0.92 8.52
C TYR A 65 -0.72 0.83 7.56
N HIS A 66 -0.95 0.78 6.25
CA HIS A 66 0.15 0.65 5.29
C HIS A 66 1.06 1.87 5.26
N ILE A 67 2.34 1.64 5.05
CA ILE A 67 3.29 2.71 4.79
C ILE A 67 2.98 3.32 3.42
N HIS A 68 2.95 4.65 3.36
CA HIS A 68 2.65 5.36 2.12
C HIS A 68 3.66 5.01 1.03
N VAL A 69 3.19 4.72 -0.18
CA VAL A 69 4.02 4.22 -1.29
C VAL A 69 5.12 5.18 -1.74
N THR A 70 5.03 6.47 -1.39
CA THR A 70 6.09 7.46 -1.65
C THR A 70 7.23 7.41 -0.62
N GLU A 71 7.09 6.63 0.45
CA GLU A 71 8.16 6.50 1.44
C GLU A 71 9.23 5.52 0.93
N HIS A 72 10.48 5.97 0.98
CA HIS A 72 11.62 5.13 0.62
C HIS A 72 11.94 4.17 1.77
N ILE A 73 11.38 2.98 1.70
CA ILE A 73 11.57 1.93 2.70
C ILE A 73 11.84 0.60 1.99
N ASN A 74 12.74 -0.23 2.55
CA ASN A 74 12.96 -1.56 2.02
C ASN A 74 11.82 -2.53 2.41
N ALA A 75 11.71 -3.64 1.69
CA ALA A 75 10.64 -4.62 1.87
C ALA A 75 10.59 -5.19 3.29
N PHE A 76 11.73 -5.49 3.90
CA PHE A 76 11.78 -6.08 5.25
C PHE A 76 11.32 -5.11 6.32
N ASP A 77 11.76 -3.85 6.27
CA ASP A 77 11.34 -2.84 7.23
C ASP A 77 9.86 -2.49 7.09
N LYS A 78 9.35 -2.44 5.86
CA LYS A 78 7.92 -2.27 5.58
C LYS A 78 7.11 -3.42 6.19
N LEU A 79 7.47 -4.66 5.89
CA LEU A 79 6.78 -5.84 6.40
C LEU A 79 6.86 -5.93 7.93
N LYS A 80 8.03 -5.63 8.53
CA LYS A 80 8.21 -5.60 9.98
C LYS A 80 7.30 -4.56 10.66
N PHE A 81 7.13 -3.40 10.03
CA PHE A 81 6.22 -2.39 10.53
C PHE A 81 4.76 -2.87 10.46
N GLU A 82 4.33 -3.41 9.32
CA GLU A 82 2.95 -3.82 9.07
C GLU A 82 2.56 -5.10 9.83
N ALA A 83 3.50 -5.99 10.11
CA ALA A 83 3.28 -7.20 10.88
C ALA A 83 2.60 -6.96 12.22
N GLN A 84 2.99 -5.88 12.92
CA GLN A 84 2.42 -5.52 14.22
C GLN A 84 0.91 -5.27 14.14
N PHE A 85 0.45 -4.74 13.02
CA PHE A 85 -0.97 -4.42 12.80
C PHE A 85 -1.75 -5.59 12.22
N GLN A 86 -1.12 -6.43 11.40
CA GLN A 86 -1.78 -7.62 10.86
C GLN A 86 -2.26 -8.55 11.98
N HIS A 87 -1.43 -8.79 12.97
CA HIS A 87 -1.82 -9.61 14.14
C HIS A 87 -2.95 -9.00 14.99
N LEU A 88 -3.20 -7.71 14.85
CA LEU A 88 -4.33 -7.00 15.47
C LEU A 88 -5.56 -6.91 14.56
N SER A 89 -5.51 -7.50 13.38
CA SER A 89 -6.60 -7.50 12.39
C SER A 89 -7.08 -8.92 12.09
N PRO A 90 -7.72 -9.62 13.06
CA PRO A 90 -8.11 -11.02 12.92
C PRO A 90 -9.17 -11.26 11.84
N GLY A 91 -9.89 -10.23 11.41
CA GLY A 91 -10.83 -10.29 10.28
C GLY A 91 -10.19 -10.33 8.90
N GLY A 92 -8.89 -10.11 8.83
CA GLY A 92 -8.09 -10.13 7.62
C GLY A 92 -7.32 -8.83 7.40
N ALA A 93 -6.18 -8.95 6.75
CA ALA A 93 -5.35 -7.85 6.30
C ALA A 93 -4.38 -8.38 5.25
N ILE A 94 -3.90 -7.52 4.36
CA ILE A 94 -2.92 -7.87 3.34
C ILE A 94 -1.81 -6.84 3.32
N SER A 95 -0.57 -7.27 3.17
CA SER A 95 0.58 -6.40 2.92
C SER A 95 1.03 -6.55 1.47
N TYR A 96 1.21 -5.44 0.78
CA TYR A 96 1.72 -5.40 -0.59
C TYR A 96 3.19 -5.02 -0.58
N VAL A 97 4.01 -5.81 -1.25
CA VAL A 97 5.45 -5.54 -1.39
C VAL A 97 5.79 -5.48 -2.87
N GLU A 98 6.29 -4.34 -3.29
CA GLU A 98 6.86 -4.19 -4.63
C GLU A 98 8.34 -4.60 -4.60
N VAL A 99 8.68 -5.53 -5.46
CA VAL A 99 10.06 -6.01 -5.64
C VAL A 99 10.50 -5.79 -7.09
N PRO A 100 11.79 -5.54 -7.33
CA PRO A 100 12.31 -5.49 -8.70
C PRO A 100 12.18 -6.86 -9.37
N ASN A 101 12.47 -6.94 -10.67
CA ASN A 101 12.55 -8.23 -11.35
C ASN A 101 13.65 -9.08 -10.71
N MET A 102 13.25 -10.14 -10.03
CA MET A 102 14.13 -11.00 -9.25
C MET A 102 14.41 -12.36 -9.91
N GLN A 103 14.11 -12.52 -11.20
CA GLN A 103 14.37 -13.76 -11.93
C GLN A 103 15.83 -14.22 -11.86
N GLN A 104 16.76 -13.28 -11.75
CA GLN A 104 18.21 -13.54 -11.63
C GLN A 104 18.67 -13.66 -10.16
N ASN A 105 17.78 -13.51 -9.18
CA ASN A 105 18.12 -13.55 -7.75
C ASN A 105 17.04 -14.28 -6.94
N LEU A 106 16.91 -15.57 -7.18
CA LEU A 106 15.93 -16.41 -6.49
C LEU A 106 16.18 -16.52 -5.00
N GLU A 107 17.45 -16.43 -4.59
CA GLU A 107 17.80 -16.44 -3.15
C GLU A 107 17.17 -15.27 -2.40
N ALA A 108 17.19 -14.07 -2.97
CA ALA A 108 16.53 -12.92 -2.37
C ALA A 108 15.01 -13.10 -2.31
N VAL A 109 14.38 -13.75 -3.32
CA VAL A 109 12.96 -14.10 -3.25
C VAL A 109 12.68 -15.03 -2.07
N LEU A 110 13.49 -16.08 -1.92
CA LEU A 110 13.33 -17.04 -0.81
C LEU A 110 13.48 -16.37 0.56
N GLN A 111 14.42 -15.42 0.70
CA GLN A 111 14.59 -14.66 1.94
C GLN A 111 13.35 -13.81 2.26
N VAL A 112 12.78 -13.13 1.26
CA VAL A 112 11.53 -12.37 1.45
C VAL A 112 10.36 -13.29 1.81
N MET A 113 10.22 -14.41 1.10
CA MET A 113 9.17 -15.41 1.40
C MET A 113 9.31 -15.99 2.81
N ARG A 114 10.54 -16.27 3.23
CA ARG A 114 10.81 -16.75 4.58
C ARG A 114 10.41 -15.73 5.64
N PHE A 115 10.79 -14.46 5.41
CA PHE A 115 10.41 -13.38 6.31
C PHE A 115 8.88 -13.22 6.41
N ILE A 116 8.17 -13.29 5.27
CA ILE A 116 6.71 -13.25 5.22
C ILE A 116 6.15 -14.42 6.05
N TYR A 117 6.62 -15.64 5.82
CA TYR A 117 6.15 -16.82 6.54
C TYR A 117 6.31 -16.67 8.06
N ASP A 118 7.43 -16.11 8.50
CA ASP A 118 7.73 -15.99 9.93
C ASP A 118 6.99 -14.81 10.62
N ASN A 119 6.53 -13.78 9.86
CA ASN A 119 6.07 -12.52 10.46
C ASN A 119 4.73 -11.99 9.96
N ILE A 120 4.26 -12.42 8.79
CA ILE A 120 3.13 -11.82 8.08
C ILE A 120 2.04 -12.87 7.87
N ILE A 121 0.79 -12.50 8.08
CA ILE A 121 -0.35 -13.42 7.90
C ILE A 121 -0.66 -13.57 6.41
N TYR A 122 -0.71 -12.45 5.67
CA TYR A 122 -0.97 -12.46 4.24
C TYR A 122 -0.23 -11.33 3.54
N ALA A 123 0.51 -11.66 2.49
CA ALA A 123 1.24 -10.70 1.66
C ALA A 123 1.13 -11.05 0.19
N GLU A 124 1.21 -10.01 -0.64
CA GLU A 124 1.31 -10.11 -2.10
C GLU A 124 2.61 -9.46 -2.56
N LEU A 125 3.38 -10.19 -3.37
CA LEU A 125 4.59 -9.70 -4.02
C LEU A 125 4.25 -9.25 -5.43
N ASN A 126 4.51 -7.98 -5.72
CA ASN A 126 4.33 -7.40 -7.05
C ASN A 126 5.67 -7.01 -7.66
N THR A 127 5.80 -7.21 -8.95
CA THR A 127 6.94 -6.70 -9.72
C THR A 127 6.51 -5.51 -10.56
N LYS A 128 7.34 -4.48 -10.63
CA LYS A 128 7.14 -3.35 -11.55
C LYS A 128 7.66 -3.77 -12.92
N SER A 129 6.77 -4.25 -13.77
CA SER A 129 7.08 -4.71 -15.14
C SER A 129 6.22 -3.97 -16.16
N ASP A 130 6.25 -2.63 -16.11
CA ASP A 130 5.60 -1.83 -17.13
C ASP A 130 6.45 -1.83 -18.41
N TYR A 131 5.79 -1.71 -19.55
CA TYR A 131 6.45 -1.77 -20.85
C TYR A 131 6.02 -0.61 -21.75
N CYS A 132 7.00 0.09 -22.32
CA CYS A 132 6.78 1.12 -23.32
C CYS A 132 6.99 0.54 -24.73
N GLN A 133 5.93 0.44 -25.52
CA GLN A 133 5.98 -0.10 -26.90
C GLN A 133 6.77 0.79 -27.87
N VAL A 134 6.98 2.07 -27.54
CA VAL A 134 7.71 3.01 -28.41
C VAL A 134 9.22 2.78 -28.36
N CYS A 135 9.77 2.53 -27.17
CA CYS A 135 11.23 2.44 -27.01
C CYS A 135 11.72 1.11 -26.40
N GLY A 136 10.82 0.17 -26.12
CA GLY A 136 11.14 -1.10 -25.51
C GLY A 136 11.60 -0.99 -24.07
N TRP A 137 11.24 0.08 -23.35
CA TRP A 137 11.54 0.21 -21.92
C TRP A 137 10.74 -0.83 -21.14
N ASP A 138 11.44 -1.61 -20.35
CA ASP A 138 10.89 -2.56 -19.37
C ASP A 138 11.30 -2.07 -17.97
N GLY A 139 10.34 -1.74 -17.15
CA GLY A 139 10.57 -1.16 -15.81
C GLY A 139 9.42 -0.25 -15.38
N GLU A 140 9.68 0.65 -14.47
CA GLU A 140 8.64 1.55 -13.95
C GLU A 140 8.34 2.71 -14.90
N ILE A 141 7.08 2.84 -15.32
CA ILE A 141 6.55 4.02 -16.03
C ILE A 141 6.07 5.03 -14.99
N GLU A 142 6.44 6.28 -15.14
CA GLU A 142 6.14 7.36 -14.20
C GLU A 142 4.70 7.85 -14.33
N ILE A 143 4.13 8.30 -13.22
CA ILE A 143 2.90 9.10 -13.20
C ILE A 143 3.31 10.57 -13.12
N VAL A 144 2.86 11.37 -14.09
CA VAL A 144 3.09 12.82 -14.10
C VAL A 144 1.76 13.56 -14.18
N GLU A 145 1.73 14.76 -13.61
CA GLU A 145 0.58 15.64 -13.76
C GLU A 145 0.79 16.53 -15.00
N GLN A 146 -0.15 16.48 -15.93
CA GLN A 146 -0.21 17.34 -17.10
C GLN A 146 -1.62 17.89 -17.24
N ASP A 147 -1.76 19.21 -17.31
CA ASP A 147 -3.05 19.92 -17.45
C ASP A 147 -4.11 19.48 -16.39
N GLY A 148 -3.67 19.25 -15.15
CA GLY A 148 -4.52 18.83 -14.05
C GLY A 148 -4.97 17.36 -14.12
N LYS A 149 -4.42 16.56 -15.03
CA LYS A 149 -4.66 15.12 -15.15
C LYS A 149 -3.39 14.35 -14.85
N LEU A 150 -3.57 13.20 -14.20
CA LEU A 150 -2.49 12.24 -14.02
C LEU A 150 -2.38 11.37 -15.28
N ILE A 151 -1.22 11.35 -15.89
CA ILE A 151 -0.92 10.55 -17.09
C ILE A 151 0.35 9.73 -16.88
N TRP A 152 0.46 8.66 -17.63
CA TRP A 152 1.68 7.86 -17.70
C TRP A 152 2.72 8.53 -18.59
N ARG A 153 3.99 8.48 -18.18
CA ARG A 153 5.13 8.94 -18.98
C ARG A 153 6.28 7.93 -18.89
N CYS A 154 6.78 7.52 -20.05
CA CYS A 154 7.97 6.67 -20.10
C CYS A 154 9.22 7.45 -19.65
N PRO A 155 9.99 6.98 -18.65
CA PRO A 155 11.18 7.69 -18.16
C PRO A 155 12.32 7.69 -19.18
N LYS A 156 12.33 6.74 -20.12
CA LYS A 156 13.40 6.60 -21.14
C LYS A 156 13.19 7.49 -22.37
N CYS A 157 11.99 7.52 -22.93
CA CYS A 157 11.73 8.23 -24.19
C CYS A 157 10.74 9.39 -24.05
N GLY A 158 10.16 9.61 -22.86
CA GLY A 158 9.18 10.67 -22.63
C GLY A 158 7.81 10.41 -23.26
N ASN A 159 7.56 9.22 -23.83
CA ASN A 159 6.26 8.89 -24.41
C ASN A 159 5.14 9.06 -23.41
N THR A 160 4.06 9.73 -23.81
CA THR A 160 2.83 9.96 -23.03
C THR A 160 1.58 9.37 -23.68
N ASP A 161 1.75 8.67 -24.80
CA ASP A 161 0.65 7.96 -25.46
C ASP A 161 0.24 6.75 -24.63
N GLN A 162 -0.92 6.84 -24.00
CA GLN A 162 -1.43 5.85 -23.05
C GLN A 162 -1.66 4.48 -23.73
N ASP A 163 -2.01 4.47 -25.01
CA ASP A 163 -2.29 3.24 -25.77
C ASP A 163 -1.01 2.47 -26.15
N LYS A 164 0.15 3.12 -26.02
CA LYS A 164 1.47 2.53 -26.28
C LYS A 164 2.26 2.20 -25.02
N MET A 165 1.59 2.17 -23.89
CA MET A 165 2.19 1.80 -22.62
C MET A 165 1.37 0.70 -21.94
N ASN A 166 2.03 -0.40 -21.64
CA ASN A 166 1.44 -1.47 -20.83
C ASN A 166 1.85 -1.22 -19.38
N VAL A 167 0.93 -0.74 -18.57
CA VAL A 167 1.15 -0.50 -17.15
C VAL A 167 0.33 -1.49 -16.35
N ALA A 168 1.03 -2.40 -15.68
CA ALA A 168 0.42 -3.42 -14.83
C ALA A 168 0.77 -3.12 -13.38
N ARG A 169 0.01 -2.23 -12.76
CA ARG A 169 0.17 -1.90 -11.34
C ARG A 169 -1.11 -2.07 -10.58
N ARG A 170 -0.94 -2.46 -9.36
CA ARG A 170 -1.98 -2.32 -8.37
C ARG A 170 -1.91 -0.90 -7.80
N THR A 171 -2.98 -0.14 -7.89
CA THR A 171 -3.12 1.17 -7.25
C THR A 171 -3.62 0.94 -5.83
N CYS A 172 -2.70 0.80 -4.90
CA CYS A 172 -3.01 0.72 -3.47
C CYS A 172 -2.64 2.02 -2.77
#